data_47f493f3113fd94f3619655bf98b6ea5
#
_entry.id   47f493f3113fd94f3619655bf98b6ea5
#
_cell.length_a   1.000
_cell.length_b   1.000
_cell.length_c   1.000
_cell.angle_alpha   90.00
_cell.angle_beta   90.00
_cell.angle_gamma   90.00
#
_symmetry.space_group_name_H-M   'P 1'
#
loop_
_entity.id
_entity.type
_entity.pdbx_description
1 polymer ?
#
loop_
_entity_poly.entity_id
_entity_poly.type
_entity_poly.pdbx_seq_one_letter_code
_entity_poly.pdbx_strand_id
1 'polypeptide(L)'
;MRRHRGPDGAEPEKRDRWRRHELWPASAIEREEAEGVEFRLAHHRLVSGARSVKISARILHVDLDAFFVEVCRQRHPELRDVELLVVGGRRDQRGVVQSASYGARRFGIHAGMPIAQAVRLCPQATFFQGSFPHYREASQAVRAVLQRFSPVVVMASLDEAYLDFGGTDRLYPVSLLPVAESIRDAVKETTGLDCSIGIGPNRMIAKLASDSAKPRGLMEVRAGWEQGFLAGLALSAMPGVGPKTAARWAELGLTDVWQVQQMDETALARRIGADARGLKRRALGHGGTTLHAERLPKSVSRETTLSRDLRDPEELEAILFLLTARVAGQLRDEGLVGRTVTLKLRHDDFRTVTRRHTLELGTDLDGEIWQAARALFQQAFDGARARNRGVRLIGIAVTNLGVAAEADLFEPEDRRRRRELTAAVDKVREKYGFSAVTPGAILRTRRRDR
;
A
#
# COMPACT_ATOMS: atom_id res chain seq x y z
N MET A 1 -40.05 40.65 -22.23
CA MET A 1 -40.58 40.39 -20.87
C MET A 1 -40.72 38.89 -20.66
N ARG A 2 -39.90 38.27 -19.87
CA ARG A 2 -40.11 37.18 -18.93
C ARG A 2 -38.73 36.68 -18.50
N ARG A 3 -38.38 37.00 -17.24
CA ARG A 3 -37.18 36.53 -16.54
C ARG A 3 -37.41 35.10 -16.09
N HIS A 4 -36.45 34.17 -16.36
CA HIS A 4 -36.37 32.92 -15.62
C HIS A 4 -35.22 32.98 -14.63
N ARG A 5 -35.59 32.88 -13.35
CA ARG A 5 -34.74 32.70 -12.21
C ARG A 5 -34.22 31.24 -12.20
N GLY A 6 -32.94 31.04 -12.05
CA GLY A 6 -32.34 29.76 -11.65
C GLY A 6 -32.50 29.55 -10.14
N PRO A 7 -32.43 28.33 -9.66
CA PRO A 7 -32.46 28.04 -8.23
C PRO A 7 -31.03 28.13 -7.64
N ASP A 8 -30.86 29.14 -6.79
CA ASP A 8 -29.80 29.19 -5.77
C ASP A 8 -30.12 28.17 -4.69
N GLY A 9 -29.04 27.58 -4.09
CA GLY A 9 -29.15 26.96 -2.79
C GLY A 9 -28.55 25.57 -2.67
N ALA A 10 -27.24 25.47 -2.61
CA ALA A 10 -26.57 24.36 -1.93
C ALA A 10 -25.50 24.91 -1.02
N GLU A 11 -25.80 24.91 0.27
CA GLU A 11 -24.95 25.40 1.36
C GLU A 11 -23.60 24.68 1.42
N PRO A 12 -22.48 25.43 1.54
CA PRO A 12 -21.15 24.87 1.82
C PRO A 12 -20.80 24.91 3.32
N GLU A 13 -21.69 24.52 4.22
CA GLU A 13 -21.48 24.77 5.67
C GLU A 13 -21.14 23.53 6.51
N LYS A 14 -20.84 22.37 5.93
CA LYS A 14 -20.52 21.16 6.71
C LYS A 14 -19.06 20.71 6.69
N ARG A 15 -18.13 21.41 6.04
CA ARG A 15 -16.72 21.01 5.94
C ARG A 15 -15.76 21.68 6.92
N ASP A 16 -16.15 22.71 7.65
CA ASP A 16 -15.23 23.48 8.50
C ASP A 16 -15.31 23.17 10.01
N ARG A 17 -15.98 22.10 10.41
CA ARG A 17 -16.18 21.80 11.84
C ARG A 17 -14.94 21.28 12.58
N TRP A 18 -13.85 21.01 11.89
CA TRP A 18 -12.67 20.38 12.48
C TRP A 18 -11.42 21.24 12.50
N ARG A 19 -11.52 22.53 12.19
CA ARG A 19 -10.37 23.46 12.15
C ARG A 19 -10.18 24.33 13.39
N ARG A 20 -10.82 24.02 14.53
CA ARG A 20 -10.54 24.74 15.76
C ARG A 20 -9.99 23.82 16.83
N HIS A 21 -8.86 24.20 17.39
CA HIS A 21 -8.19 23.63 18.55
C HIS A 21 -8.98 23.74 19.87
N GLU A 22 -10.31 23.74 19.82
CA GLU A 22 -11.19 23.92 20.96
C GLU A 22 -12.18 22.74 21.05
N LEU A 23 -11.70 21.53 21.29
CA LEU A 23 -12.59 20.38 21.42
C LEU A 23 -12.26 19.50 22.61
N TRP A 24 -11.94 20.15 23.74
CA TRP A 24 -12.18 19.50 25.03
C TRP A 24 -12.38 20.61 26.06
N PRO A 25 -13.55 20.73 26.72
CA PRO A 25 -13.72 21.70 27.78
C PRO A 25 -12.80 21.32 28.95
N ALA A 26 -12.02 22.26 29.42
CA ALA A 26 -11.14 22.12 30.58
C ALA A 26 -11.84 21.54 31.85
N SER A 27 -13.15 21.69 31.92
CA SER A 27 -14.01 21.14 32.99
C SER A 27 -14.13 19.61 33.02
N ALA A 28 -13.69 18.89 31.93
CA ALA A 28 -13.67 17.42 31.95
C ALA A 28 -12.38 16.88 32.57
N ILE A 29 -11.28 17.63 32.46
CA ILE A 29 -9.98 17.27 33.04
C ILE A 29 -9.99 17.47 34.55
N GLU A 30 -10.63 18.56 35.03
CA GLU A 30 -10.70 18.85 36.47
C GLU A 30 -11.64 17.91 37.25
N ARG A 31 -12.63 17.28 36.63
CA ARG A 31 -13.47 16.28 37.29
C ARG A 31 -12.80 14.92 37.46
N GLU A 32 -11.95 14.51 36.54
CA GLU A 32 -11.22 13.24 36.65
C GLU A 32 -10.10 13.30 37.72
N GLU A 33 -9.49 14.47 37.93
CA GLU A 33 -8.51 14.66 39.00
C GLU A 33 -9.16 14.63 40.42
N ALA A 34 -10.40 15.07 40.55
CA ALA A 34 -11.12 15.05 41.84
C ALA A 34 -11.63 13.65 42.24
N GLU A 35 -12.07 12.84 41.27
CA GLU A 35 -12.52 11.46 41.54
C GLU A 35 -11.34 10.48 41.72
N GLY A 36 -10.15 10.77 41.15
CA GLY A 36 -8.95 9.95 41.30
C GLY A 36 -8.32 9.96 42.67
N VAL A 37 -8.61 10.92 43.54
CA VAL A 37 -8.04 11.07 44.90
C VAL A 37 -8.80 10.26 45.93
N GLU A 38 -10.12 10.08 45.82
CA GLU A 38 -10.87 9.25 46.76
C GLU A 38 -10.70 7.74 46.58
N PHE A 39 -10.30 7.28 45.41
CA PHE A 39 -10.09 5.83 45.14
C PHE A 39 -8.78 5.27 45.70
N ARG A 40 -7.87 6.09 46.23
CA ARG A 40 -6.57 5.66 46.74
C ARG A 40 -6.54 5.18 48.19
N LEU A 41 -7.60 5.35 48.95
CA LEU A 41 -7.60 5.00 50.37
C LEU A 41 -8.36 3.72 50.75
N ALA A 42 -8.99 3.02 49.82
CA ALA A 42 -9.86 1.87 50.14
C ALA A 42 -9.27 0.48 49.79
N HIS A 43 -8.05 0.35 49.21
CA HIS A 43 -7.53 -0.94 48.81
C HIS A 43 -6.17 -1.31 49.40
N HIS A 44 -6.02 -1.22 50.73
CA HIS A 44 -5.00 -1.95 51.46
C HIS A 44 -5.67 -3.11 52.23
N ARG A 45 -6.01 -4.19 51.51
CA ARG A 45 -6.11 -5.57 52.05
C ARG A 45 -6.47 -6.56 50.98
N LEU A 46 -5.61 -7.60 50.86
CA LEU A 46 -5.85 -8.93 50.25
C LEU A 46 -5.79 -8.97 48.70
N VAL A 47 -4.80 -9.62 48.13
CA VAL A 47 -4.71 -11.02 47.80
C VAL A 47 -3.50 -11.25 46.85
N SER A 48 -2.65 -12.15 47.21
CA SER A 48 -1.66 -12.80 46.38
C SER A 48 -2.33 -13.49 45.19
N GLY A 49 -2.24 -12.84 44.05
CA GLY A 49 -2.60 -13.37 42.75
C GLY A 49 -1.84 -12.57 41.71
N ALA A 50 -0.87 -13.19 41.03
CA ALA A 50 -0.17 -12.57 39.94
C ALA A 50 -1.19 -12.19 38.85
N ARG A 51 -1.75 -10.96 38.94
CA ARG A 51 -2.46 -10.37 37.82
C ARG A 51 -1.42 -10.16 36.72
N SER A 52 -1.51 -10.95 35.67
CA SER A 52 -0.92 -10.63 34.39
C SER A 52 -1.22 -9.16 34.10
N VAL A 53 -0.23 -8.29 34.29
CA VAL A 53 -0.31 -6.91 33.81
C VAL A 53 -0.51 -7.04 32.31
N LYS A 54 -1.71 -6.78 31.82
CA LYS A 54 -1.95 -6.67 30.37
C LYS A 54 -1.08 -5.52 29.93
N ILE A 55 0.09 -5.85 29.36
CA ILE A 55 0.93 -4.89 28.68
C ILE A 55 0.07 -4.33 27.55
N SER A 56 -0.30 -3.08 27.68
CA SER A 56 -1.08 -2.38 26.65
C SER A 56 -0.20 -2.29 25.40
N ALA A 57 -0.68 -2.79 24.28
CA ALA A 57 0.03 -2.59 23.03
C ALA A 57 0.02 -1.09 22.70
N ARG A 58 1.19 -0.54 22.39
CA ARG A 58 1.40 0.87 22.04
C ARG A 58 2.13 0.88 20.71
N ILE A 59 1.38 1.17 19.65
CA ILE A 59 1.87 1.09 18.29
C ILE A 59 1.88 2.50 17.69
N LEU A 60 3.02 2.88 17.12
CA LEU A 60 3.13 4.06 16.28
C LEU A 60 3.01 3.65 14.81
N HIS A 61 2.30 4.47 14.03
CA HIS A 61 2.29 4.43 12.58
C HIS A 61 2.87 5.73 12.05
N VAL A 62 3.96 5.64 11.31
CA VAL A 62 4.62 6.75 10.63
C VAL A 62 4.27 6.70 9.15
N ASP A 63 3.84 7.81 8.57
CA ASP A 63 3.45 7.93 7.17
C ASP A 63 4.07 9.19 6.57
N LEU A 64 4.87 9.02 5.52
CA LEU A 64 5.60 10.13 4.89
C LEU A 64 4.65 10.96 4.02
N ASP A 65 4.59 12.26 4.28
CA ASP A 65 3.68 13.18 3.61
C ASP A 65 4.05 13.40 2.14
N ALA A 66 3.12 13.08 1.22
CA ALA A 66 3.31 13.20 -0.23
C ALA A 66 4.66 12.64 -0.74
N PHE A 67 5.11 11.52 -0.18
CA PHE A 67 6.45 10.95 -0.27
C PHE A 67 7.10 11.05 -1.64
N PHE A 68 6.48 10.50 -2.70
CA PHE A 68 7.09 10.52 -4.04
C PHE A 68 7.25 11.94 -4.60
N VAL A 69 6.34 12.84 -4.24
CA VAL A 69 6.43 14.26 -4.62
C VAL A 69 7.63 14.90 -3.95
N GLU A 70 7.78 14.71 -2.65
CA GLU A 70 8.86 15.35 -1.88
C GLU A 70 10.24 14.80 -2.26
N VAL A 71 10.36 13.50 -2.51
CA VAL A 71 11.60 12.91 -3.04
C VAL A 71 11.93 13.47 -4.43
N CYS A 72 10.94 13.65 -5.32
CA CYS A 72 11.18 14.30 -6.61
C CYS A 72 11.65 15.74 -6.45
N ARG A 73 11.06 16.53 -5.55
CA ARG A 73 11.47 17.90 -5.27
C ARG A 73 12.90 18.01 -4.74
N GLN A 74 13.32 17.05 -3.91
CA GLN A 74 14.70 17.01 -3.40
C GLN A 74 15.73 16.72 -4.50
N ARG A 75 15.38 15.84 -5.44
CA ARG A 75 16.27 15.39 -6.52
C ARG A 75 16.26 16.29 -7.76
N HIS A 76 15.20 17.08 -7.93
CA HIS A 76 14.94 17.90 -9.11
C HIS A 76 14.64 19.34 -8.66
N PRO A 77 15.66 20.24 -8.64
CA PRO A 77 15.50 21.62 -8.18
C PRO A 77 14.39 22.39 -8.91
N GLU A 78 14.15 22.10 -10.19
CA GLU A 78 13.11 22.68 -11.03
C GLU A 78 11.68 22.34 -10.55
N LEU A 79 11.53 21.31 -9.72
CA LEU A 79 10.22 20.91 -9.17
C LEU A 79 9.95 21.48 -7.76
N ARG A 80 10.94 22.14 -7.16
CA ARG A 80 10.89 22.55 -5.75
C ARG A 80 9.68 23.45 -5.47
N ASP A 81 9.46 24.42 -6.33
CA ASP A 81 8.43 25.45 -6.17
C ASP A 81 7.15 25.15 -6.98
N VAL A 82 7.06 23.98 -7.61
CA VAL A 82 5.88 23.57 -8.37
C VAL A 82 4.76 23.20 -7.41
N GLU A 83 3.74 24.06 -7.26
CA GLU A 83 2.60 23.82 -6.37
C GLU A 83 1.75 22.63 -6.82
N LEU A 84 1.45 22.54 -8.12
CA LEU A 84 0.57 21.54 -8.71
C LEU A 84 1.39 20.42 -9.36
N LEU A 85 2.03 19.57 -8.54
CA LEU A 85 2.87 18.47 -9.01
C LEU A 85 2.17 17.12 -8.87
N VAL A 86 2.15 16.36 -9.95
CA VAL A 86 1.63 14.99 -10.03
C VAL A 86 2.77 14.07 -10.44
N VAL A 87 3.08 13.10 -9.59
CA VAL A 87 4.11 12.09 -9.87
C VAL A 87 3.44 10.78 -10.29
N GLY A 88 3.96 10.17 -11.37
CA GLY A 88 3.44 8.89 -11.88
C GLY A 88 3.85 8.64 -13.32
N GLY A 89 2.93 8.77 -14.25
CA GLY A 89 3.20 8.64 -15.68
C GLY A 89 3.36 10.00 -16.36
N ARG A 90 3.82 9.98 -17.61
CA ARG A 90 3.83 11.17 -18.47
C ARG A 90 2.42 11.52 -18.91
N ARG A 91 2.19 12.81 -19.18
CA ARG A 91 0.88 13.35 -19.54
C ARG A 91 0.23 12.69 -20.78
N ASP A 92 1.06 12.29 -21.71
CA ASP A 92 0.70 11.71 -23.02
C ASP A 92 0.68 10.17 -23.02
N GLN A 93 0.96 9.53 -21.86
CA GLN A 93 1.09 8.09 -21.76
C GLN A 93 0.04 7.46 -20.85
N ARG A 94 -0.19 6.17 -21.06
CA ARG A 94 -0.97 5.35 -20.12
C ARG A 94 -0.22 5.19 -18.82
N GLY A 95 -0.89 5.46 -17.71
CA GLY A 95 -0.31 5.34 -16.38
C GLY A 95 -1.30 5.75 -15.32
N VAL A 96 -0.85 5.65 -14.07
CA VAL A 96 -1.61 6.08 -12.90
C VAL A 96 -0.80 7.08 -12.09
N VAL A 97 -1.50 7.95 -11.38
CA VAL A 97 -0.92 8.82 -10.37
C VAL A 97 -0.35 7.95 -9.26
N GLN A 98 0.93 8.09 -8.96
CA GLN A 98 1.61 7.45 -7.82
C GLN A 98 1.46 8.33 -6.57
N SER A 99 1.65 9.65 -6.72
CA SER A 99 1.46 10.63 -5.66
C SER A 99 1.11 11.98 -6.27
N ALA A 100 0.48 12.85 -5.48
CA ALA A 100 0.15 14.22 -5.87
C ALA A 100 0.46 15.17 -4.71
N SER A 101 0.95 16.37 -5.03
CA SER A 101 1.14 17.45 -4.06
C SER A 101 -0.20 17.82 -3.41
N TYR A 102 -0.15 18.39 -2.22
CA TYR A 102 -1.38 18.86 -1.56
C TYR A 102 -2.13 19.91 -2.38
N GLY A 103 -1.43 20.75 -3.16
CA GLY A 103 -2.05 21.64 -4.14
C GLY A 103 -2.86 20.88 -5.20
N ALA A 104 -2.27 19.85 -5.81
CA ALA A 104 -2.95 19.03 -6.82
C ALA A 104 -4.11 18.20 -6.23
N ARG A 105 -4.00 17.72 -4.97
CA ARG A 105 -5.09 17.00 -4.29
C ARG A 105 -6.36 17.84 -4.11
N ARG A 106 -6.25 19.16 -4.02
CA ARG A 106 -7.43 20.07 -3.96
C ARG A 106 -8.31 20.00 -5.21
N PHE A 107 -7.75 19.57 -6.34
CA PHE A 107 -8.50 19.30 -7.58
C PHE A 107 -9.07 17.88 -7.65
N GLY A 108 -9.04 17.10 -6.55
CA GLY A 108 -9.52 15.72 -6.50
C GLY A 108 -8.54 14.69 -7.05
N ILE A 109 -7.29 15.09 -7.36
CA ILE A 109 -6.25 14.16 -7.83
C ILE A 109 -5.73 13.33 -6.66
N HIS A 110 -5.69 12.01 -6.82
CA HIS A 110 -5.24 11.08 -5.79
C HIS A 110 -4.45 9.89 -6.39
N ALA A 111 -3.68 9.20 -5.56
CA ALA A 111 -2.96 7.99 -5.96
C ALA A 111 -3.91 6.92 -6.54
N GLY A 112 -3.46 6.23 -7.58
CA GLY A 112 -4.26 5.23 -8.32
C GLY A 112 -5.16 5.81 -9.41
N MET A 113 -5.36 7.14 -9.47
CA MET A 113 -6.13 7.77 -10.54
C MET A 113 -5.42 7.63 -11.88
N PRO A 114 -6.12 7.32 -13.00
CA PRO A 114 -5.53 7.36 -14.34
C PRO A 114 -4.97 8.75 -14.67
N ILE A 115 -3.77 8.83 -15.26
CA ILE A 115 -3.14 10.10 -15.65
C ILE A 115 -4.06 10.93 -16.55
N ALA A 116 -4.71 10.30 -17.53
CA ALA A 116 -5.64 11.00 -18.42
C ALA A 116 -6.82 11.65 -17.67
N GLN A 117 -7.25 11.10 -16.54
CA GLN A 117 -8.26 11.70 -15.68
C GLN A 117 -7.69 12.88 -14.89
N ALA A 118 -6.50 12.71 -14.32
CA ALA A 118 -5.81 13.78 -13.58
C ALA A 118 -5.54 14.99 -14.49
N VAL A 119 -5.14 14.77 -15.75
CA VAL A 119 -4.96 15.83 -16.75
C VAL A 119 -6.26 16.61 -17.00
N ARG A 120 -7.41 15.94 -17.03
CA ARG A 120 -8.72 16.62 -17.20
C ARG A 120 -9.12 17.44 -15.99
N LEU A 121 -8.81 16.95 -14.78
CA LEU A 121 -9.15 17.65 -13.54
C LEU A 121 -8.26 18.88 -13.29
N CYS A 122 -6.99 18.81 -13.67
CA CYS A 122 -6.04 19.90 -13.50
C CYS A 122 -5.07 19.98 -14.70
N PRO A 123 -5.51 20.59 -15.83
CA PRO A 123 -4.70 20.68 -17.03
C PRO A 123 -3.39 21.45 -16.86
N GLN A 124 -3.32 22.36 -15.90
CA GLN A 124 -2.13 23.16 -15.57
C GLN A 124 -1.13 22.44 -14.66
N ALA A 125 -1.46 21.24 -14.14
CA ALA A 125 -0.54 20.49 -13.29
C ALA A 125 0.70 20.03 -14.08
N THR A 126 1.84 20.03 -13.41
CA THR A 126 3.08 19.43 -13.89
C THR A 126 3.04 17.93 -13.63
N PHE A 127 3.23 17.12 -14.68
CA PHE A 127 3.30 15.67 -14.58
C PHE A 127 4.74 15.22 -14.69
N PHE A 128 5.22 14.47 -13.71
CA PHE A 128 6.61 14.03 -13.62
C PHE A 128 6.71 12.51 -13.43
N GLN A 129 7.62 11.89 -14.16
CA GLN A 129 7.89 10.46 -14.02
C GLN A 129 9.03 10.27 -13.02
N GLY A 130 8.71 9.78 -11.83
CA GLY A 130 9.69 9.58 -10.79
C GLY A 130 10.52 8.30 -10.95
N SER A 131 11.47 8.11 -10.04
CA SER A 131 12.45 7.04 -10.06
C SER A 131 12.36 6.15 -8.80
N PHE A 132 12.00 4.89 -8.96
CA PHE A 132 11.90 3.94 -7.85
C PHE A 132 13.22 3.72 -7.07
N PRO A 133 14.41 3.73 -7.68
CA PRO A 133 15.68 3.72 -6.94
C PRO A 133 15.78 4.85 -5.93
N HIS A 134 15.43 6.09 -6.30
CA HIS A 134 15.47 7.25 -5.39
C HIS A 134 14.47 7.08 -4.23
N TYR A 135 13.28 6.53 -4.49
CA TYR A 135 12.30 6.26 -3.45
C TYR A 135 12.78 5.20 -2.46
N ARG A 136 13.43 4.13 -2.94
CA ARG A 136 14.00 3.10 -2.06
C ARG A 136 15.13 3.65 -1.20
N GLU A 137 16.00 4.45 -1.76
CA GLU A 137 17.10 5.11 -1.04
C GLU A 137 16.53 6.00 0.09
N ALA A 138 15.54 6.84 -0.22
CA ALA A 138 14.90 7.70 0.78
C ALA A 138 14.16 6.88 1.86
N SER A 139 13.45 5.83 1.47
CA SER A 139 12.78 4.91 2.40
C SER A 139 13.75 4.20 3.34
N GLN A 140 14.91 3.76 2.83
CA GLN A 140 15.96 3.14 3.64
C GLN A 140 16.56 4.12 4.64
N ALA A 141 16.78 5.37 4.24
CA ALA A 141 17.26 6.42 5.15
C ALA A 141 16.26 6.67 6.28
N VAL A 142 14.96 6.76 5.96
CA VAL A 142 13.90 6.88 6.98
C VAL A 142 13.89 5.65 7.90
N ARG A 143 13.94 4.43 7.36
CA ARG A 143 14.01 3.20 8.17
C ARG A 143 15.16 3.24 9.18
N ALA A 144 16.34 3.67 8.74
CA ALA A 144 17.52 3.78 9.62
C ALA A 144 17.30 4.78 10.76
N VAL A 145 16.61 5.89 10.51
CA VAL A 145 16.21 6.84 11.57
C VAL A 145 15.24 6.17 12.55
N LEU A 146 14.19 5.51 12.06
CA LEU A 146 13.17 4.88 12.89
C LEU A 146 13.74 3.79 13.80
N GLN A 147 14.73 3.03 13.33
CA GLN A 147 15.43 1.99 14.09
C GLN A 147 16.21 2.53 15.32
N ARG A 148 16.46 3.82 15.40
CA ARG A 148 17.07 4.46 16.58
C ARG A 148 16.08 4.59 17.74
N PHE A 149 14.77 4.55 17.46
CA PHE A 149 13.70 4.78 18.44
C PHE A 149 13.03 3.49 18.91
N SER A 150 12.99 2.45 18.07
CA SER A 150 12.41 1.16 18.45
C SER A 150 13.22 0.02 17.81
N PRO A 151 13.46 -1.08 18.57
CA PRO A 151 14.07 -2.29 18.00
C PRO A 151 13.13 -3.01 17.01
N VAL A 152 11.81 -2.74 17.08
CA VAL A 152 10.81 -3.36 16.21
C VAL A 152 10.23 -2.32 15.27
N VAL A 153 10.79 -2.26 14.07
CA VAL A 153 10.33 -1.39 12.96
C VAL A 153 9.92 -2.27 11.80
N VAL A 154 8.66 -2.19 11.41
CA VAL A 154 8.10 -2.93 10.26
C VAL A 154 7.67 -1.95 9.19
N MET A 155 8.40 -1.93 8.07
CA MET A 155 7.99 -1.15 6.90
C MET A 155 6.76 -1.82 6.26
N ALA A 156 5.63 -1.12 6.21
CA ALA A 156 4.42 -1.60 5.55
C ALA A 156 4.45 -1.31 4.04
N SER A 157 5.12 -0.21 3.65
CA SER A 157 5.39 0.20 2.27
C SER A 157 6.71 0.99 2.21
N LEU A 158 6.98 1.71 1.12
CA LEU A 158 8.13 2.62 1.02
C LEU A 158 7.97 3.86 1.90
N ASP A 159 6.75 4.23 2.21
CA ASP A 159 6.37 5.48 2.89
C ASP A 159 5.65 5.27 4.22
N GLU A 160 5.33 4.02 4.58
CA GLU A 160 4.63 3.69 5.83
C GLU A 160 5.43 2.71 6.69
N ALA A 161 5.51 2.98 7.98
CA ALA A 161 6.14 2.11 8.96
C ALA A 161 5.34 1.99 10.24
N TYR A 162 5.43 0.83 10.90
CA TYR A 162 4.95 0.61 12.25
C TYR A 162 6.13 0.41 13.19
N LEU A 163 6.02 1.00 14.40
CA LEU A 163 6.98 0.83 15.48
C LEU A 163 6.25 0.28 16.71
N ASP A 164 6.89 -0.66 17.40
CA ASP A 164 6.36 -1.21 18.66
C ASP A 164 6.98 -0.48 19.86
N PHE A 165 6.11 0.04 20.72
CA PHE A 165 6.41 0.64 22.00
C PHE A 165 5.71 -0.10 23.15
N GLY A 166 5.25 -1.34 22.92
CA GLY A 166 4.73 -2.20 23.98
C GLY A 166 5.74 -2.41 25.10
N GLY A 167 5.27 -2.35 26.35
CA GLY A 167 6.13 -2.51 27.51
C GLY A 167 6.91 -1.25 27.92
N THR A 168 6.74 -0.12 27.24
CA THR A 168 7.41 1.15 27.58
C THR A 168 6.59 2.05 28.52
N ASP A 169 5.54 1.51 29.16
CA ASP A 169 4.63 2.27 30.03
C ASP A 169 5.34 2.93 31.23
N ARG A 170 6.44 2.33 31.73
CA ARG A 170 7.24 2.93 32.81
C ARG A 170 8.09 4.09 32.33
N LEU A 171 8.57 4.07 31.08
CA LEU A 171 9.38 5.14 30.50
C LEU A 171 8.51 6.31 30.05
N TYR A 172 7.34 6.02 29.53
CA TYR A 172 6.39 6.99 28.99
C TYR A 172 4.99 6.78 29.61
N PRO A 173 4.81 7.14 30.90
CA PRO A 173 3.59 6.77 31.64
C PRO A 173 2.33 7.49 31.17
N VAL A 174 2.48 8.69 30.59
CA VAL A 174 1.33 9.54 30.20
C VAL A 174 1.02 9.45 28.72
N SER A 175 2.02 9.65 27.85
CA SER A 175 1.81 9.79 26.40
C SER A 175 3.08 9.46 25.64
N LEU A 176 2.93 8.99 24.37
CA LEU A 176 4.03 8.83 23.43
C LEU A 176 4.16 10.03 22.46
N LEU A 177 3.33 11.08 22.59
CA LEU A 177 3.42 12.26 21.73
C LEU A 177 4.82 12.91 21.73
N PRO A 178 5.54 13.07 22.87
CA PRO A 178 6.90 13.62 22.85
C PRO A 178 7.89 12.74 22.07
N VAL A 179 7.72 11.41 22.12
CA VAL A 179 8.53 10.48 21.32
C VAL A 179 8.20 10.60 19.83
N ALA A 180 6.93 10.68 19.51
CA ALA A 180 6.48 10.88 18.12
C ALA A 180 6.99 12.21 17.54
N GLU A 181 7.02 13.27 18.34
CA GLU A 181 7.63 14.55 17.97
C GLU A 181 9.11 14.41 17.68
N SER A 182 9.87 13.76 18.58
CA SER A 182 11.28 13.49 18.38
C SER A 182 11.56 12.64 17.13
N ILE A 183 10.69 11.66 16.83
CA ILE A 183 10.80 10.85 15.60
C ILE A 183 10.56 11.74 14.36
N ARG A 184 9.49 12.53 14.35
CA ARG A 184 9.15 13.43 13.24
C ARG A 184 10.30 14.38 12.94
N ASP A 185 10.86 15.00 13.97
CA ASP A 185 11.94 15.98 13.86
C ASP A 185 13.23 15.29 13.37
N ALA A 186 13.58 14.12 13.90
CA ALA A 186 14.74 13.34 13.45
C ALA A 186 14.62 12.87 11.99
N VAL A 187 13.41 12.48 11.55
CA VAL A 187 13.14 12.17 10.13
C VAL A 187 13.36 13.42 9.28
N LYS A 188 12.80 14.56 9.69
CA LYS A 188 12.95 15.82 8.96
C LYS A 188 14.41 16.29 8.87
N GLU A 189 15.14 16.27 9.97
CA GLU A 189 16.54 16.68 10.02
C GLU A 189 17.44 15.79 9.17
N THR A 190 17.23 14.46 9.24
CA THR A 190 18.09 13.50 8.55
C THR A 190 17.77 13.38 7.06
N THR A 191 16.50 13.41 6.69
CA THR A 191 16.05 13.08 5.32
C THR A 191 15.42 14.25 4.57
N GLY A 192 15.11 15.36 5.25
CA GLY A 192 14.36 16.48 4.68
C GLY A 192 12.89 16.17 4.41
N LEU A 193 12.40 14.95 4.70
CA LEU A 193 11.02 14.54 4.48
C LEU A 193 10.13 14.89 5.67
N ASP A 194 8.88 15.23 5.39
CA ASP A 194 7.85 15.40 6.41
C ASP A 194 7.09 14.08 6.61
N CYS A 195 6.63 13.83 7.83
CA CYS A 195 5.78 12.69 8.15
C CYS A 195 4.67 13.06 9.14
N SER A 196 3.60 12.28 9.09
CA SER A 196 2.50 12.30 10.06
C SER A 196 2.54 11.01 10.88
N ILE A 197 2.31 11.11 12.20
CA ILE A 197 2.43 9.96 13.10
C ILE A 197 1.14 9.79 13.89
N GLY A 198 0.63 8.57 13.86
CA GLY A 198 -0.50 8.14 14.68
C GLY A 198 -0.06 7.12 15.73
N ILE A 199 -0.59 7.25 16.93
CA ILE A 199 -0.33 6.36 18.07
C ILE A 199 -1.65 5.70 18.44
N GLY A 200 -1.63 4.39 18.66
CA GLY A 200 -2.84 3.66 19.03
C GLY A 200 -2.58 2.31 19.67
N PRO A 201 -3.59 1.71 20.29
CA PRO A 201 -3.49 0.40 20.94
C PRO A 201 -3.41 -0.77 19.94
N ASN A 202 -3.55 -0.52 18.65
CA ASN A 202 -3.38 -1.51 17.60
C ASN A 202 -3.03 -0.83 16.26
N ARG A 203 -2.58 -1.64 15.29
CA ARG A 203 -2.13 -1.16 13.97
C ARG A 203 -3.18 -0.33 13.22
N MET A 204 -4.45 -0.74 13.30
CA MET A 204 -5.54 -0.05 12.60
C MET A 204 -5.77 1.35 13.18
N ILE A 205 -5.84 1.46 14.49
CA ILE A 205 -6.04 2.75 15.17
C ILE A 205 -4.86 3.66 14.93
N ALA A 206 -3.62 3.17 15.06
CA ALA A 206 -2.41 3.95 14.79
C ALA A 206 -2.40 4.49 13.35
N LYS A 207 -2.77 3.64 12.35
CA LYS A 207 -2.86 4.10 10.96
C LYS A 207 -3.92 5.17 10.76
N LEU A 208 -5.13 4.95 11.25
CA LEU A 208 -6.22 5.92 11.12
C LEU A 208 -5.92 7.24 11.83
N ALA A 209 -5.21 7.19 12.97
CA ALA A 209 -4.74 8.37 13.67
C ALA A 209 -3.73 9.16 12.83
N SER A 210 -2.73 8.49 12.20
CA SER A 210 -1.79 9.18 11.32
C SER A 210 -2.47 9.79 10.10
N ASP A 211 -3.43 9.08 9.48
CA ASP A 211 -4.20 9.59 8.34
C ASP A 211 -5.03 10.83 8.72
N SER A 212 -5.61 10.84 9.93
CA SER A 212 -6.37 11.97 10.47
C SER A 212 -5.48 13.16 10.85
N ALA A 213 -4.21 12.91 11.17
CA ALA A 213 -3.25 13.93 11.56
C ALA A 213 -2.58 14.64 10.37
N LYS A 214 -2.70 14.12 9.14
CA LYS A 214 -2.04 14.68 7.94
C LYS A 214 -2.46 16.13 7.65
N PRO A 215 -1.56 17.00 7.19
CA PRO A 215 -0.11 16.82 7.05
C PRO A 215 0.68 17.19 8.29
N ARG A 216 1.85 16.57 8.49
CA ARG A 216 2.86 16.87 9.54
C ARG A 216 2.32 16.83 10.97
N GLY A 217 1.19 16.15 11.16
CA GLY A 217 0.49 16.08 12.43
C GLY A 217 0.87 14.87 13.25
N LEU A 218 0.54 14.96 14.53
CA LEU A 218 0.67 13.90 15.52
C LEU A 218 -0.69 13.66 16.16
N MET A 219 -1.08 12.40 16.32
CA MET A 219 -2.34 12.07 16.99
C MET A 219 -2.18 10.80 17.82
N GLU A 220 -2.59 10.84 19.09
CA GLU A 220 -2.64 9.68 19.95
C GLU A 220 -4.09 9.31 20.29
N VAL A 221 -4.46 8.07 20.03
CA VAL A 221 -5.71 7.47 20.47
C VAL A 221 -5.40 6.47 21.58
N ARG A 222 -5.76 6.80 22.82
CA ARG A 222 -5.48 5.97 23.99
C ARG A 222 -6.37 4.73 24.02
N ALA A 223 -5.91 3.69 24.70
CA ALA A 223 -6.72 2.50 24.93
C ALA A 223 -8.03 2.85 25.66
N GLY A 224 -9.14 2.32 25.15
CA GLY A 224 -10.50 2.62 25.61
C GLY A 224 -11.19 3.75 24.84
N TRP A 225 -10.48 4.52 24.02
CA TRP A 225 -11.04 5.64 23.22
C TRP A 225 -11.27 5.29 21.75
N GLU A 226 -10.98 4.05 21.37
CA GLU A 226 -11.01 3.60 19.97
C GLU A 226 -12.38 3.80 19.33
N GLN A 227 -13.45 3.44 20.02
CA GLN A 227 -14.82 3.56 19.52
C GLN A 227 -15.22 5.02 19.29
N GLY A 228 -14.90 5.90 20.26
CA GLY A 228 -15.18 7.32 20.16
C GLY A 228 -14.43 7.97 18.99
N PHE A 229 -13.15 7.65 18.82
CA PHE A 229 -12.35 8.12 17.70
C PHE A 229 -12.93 7.64 16.35
N LEU A 230 -13.25 6.36 16.25
CA LEU A 230 -13.77 5.76 15.04
C LEU A 230 -15.17 6.26 14.66
N ALA A 231 -16.02 6.60 15.66
CA ALA A 231 -17.38 7.09 15.43
C ALA A 231 -17.43 8.33 14.52
N GLY A 232 -16.40 9.18 14.58
CA GLY A 232 -16.29 10.38 13.75
C GLY A 232 -15.81 10.15 12.32
N LEU A 233 -15.46 8.90 11.95
CA LEU A 233 -14.89 8.60 10.64
C LEU A 233 -15.96 8.09 9.67
N ALA A 234 -15.77 8.45 8.38
CA ALA A 234 -16.51 7.82 7.29
C ALA A 234 -16.08 6.36 7.11
N LEU A 235 -17.00 5.47 6.71
CA LEU A 235 -16.69 4.07 6.43
C LEU A 235 -15.62 3.90 5.33
N SER A 236 -15.56 4.83 4.39
CA SER A 236 -14.53 4.84 3.33
C SER A 236 -13.11 5.05 3.84
N ALA A 237 -12.94 5.58 5.06
CA ALA A 237 -11.63 5.71 5.70
C ALA A 237 -11.12 4.40 6.32
N MET A 238 -12.02 3.43 6.55
CA MET A 238 -11.67 2.18 7.22
C MET A 238 -10.76 1.30 6.34
N PRO A 239 -9.63 0.80 6.84
CA PRO A 239 -8.75 -0.10 6.10
C PRO A 239 -9.52 -1.30 5.56
N GLY A 240 -9.35 -1.58 4.25
CA GLY A 240 -10.07 -2.65 3.56
C GLY A 240 -11.46 -2.27 3.01
N VAL A 241 -11.89 -1.02 3.17
CA VAL A 241 -13.09 -0.47 2.54
C VAL A 241 -12.69 0.36 1.33
N GLY A 242 -12.63 -0.28 0.17
CA GLY A 242 -12.32 0.41 -1.09
C GLY A 242 -13.52 1.21 -1.64
N PRO A 243 -13.30 2.09 -2.65
CA PRO A 243 -14.35 2.97 -3.19
C PRO A 243 -15.62 2.23 -3.64
N LYS A 244 -15.47 1.06 -4.29
CA LYS A 244 -16.63 0.24 -4.73
C LYS A 244 -17.44 -0.30 -3.56
N THR A 245 -16.77 -0.72 -2.49
CA THR A 245 -17.43 -1.22 -1.28
C THR A 245 -18.12 -0.08 -0.55
N ALA A 246 -17.44 1.06 -0.41
CA ALA A 246 -18.00 2.26 0.20
C ALA A 246 -19.25 2.75 -0.54
N ALA A 247 -19.22 2.81 -1.89
CA ALA A 247 -20.38 3.18 -2.71
C ALA A 247 -21.55 2.22 -2.52
N ARG A 248 -21.31 0.90 -2.58
CA ARG A 248 -22.34 -0.12 -2.34
C ARG A 248 -22.96 0.00 -0.95
N TRP A 249 -22.18 0.27 0.08
CA TRP A 249 -22.71 0.43 1.44
C TRP A 249 -23.44 1.76 1.62
N ALA A 250 -23.01 2.82 0.93
CA ALA A 250 -23.73 4.10 0.93
C ALA A 250 -25.13 3.97 0.32
N GLU A 251 -25.32 3.16 -0.74
CA GLU A 251 -26.64 2.82 -1.30
C GLU A 251 -27.56 2.13 -0.27
N LEU A 252 -26.95 1.43 0.73
CA LEU A 252 -27.65 0.80 1.83
C LEU A 252 -27.83 1.74 3.04
N GLY A 253 -27.47 3.03 2.92
CA GLY A 253 -27.55 4.02 3.97
C GLY A 253 -26.44 3.90 5.03
N LEU A 254 -25.33 3.22 4.72
CA LEU A 254 -24.17 3.06 5.60
C LEU A 254 -23.01 3.90 5.07
N THR A 255 -22.77 5.06 5.67
CA THR A 255 -21.71 6.01 5.29
C THR A 255 -20.66 6.19 6.38
N ASP A 256 -21.04 6.02 7.64
CA ASP A 256 -20.23 6.37 8.81
C ASP A 256 -20.01 5.17 9.74
N VAL A 257 -18.86 5.14 10.40
CA VAL A 257 -18.52 4.06 11.34
C VAL A 257 -19.49 4.02 12.52
N TRP A 258 -19.95 5.18 13.00
CA TRP A 258 -20.94 5.27 14.05
C TRP A 258 -22.21 4.46 13.77
N GLN A 259 -22.74 4.50 12.54
CA GLN A 259 -23.91 3.72 12.15
C GLN A 259 -23.69 2.21 12.34
N VAL A 260 -22.49 1.73 11.97
CA VAL A 260 -22.10 0.33 12.16
C VAL A 260 -21.95 -0.01 13.65
N GLN A 261 -21.46 0.92 14.46
CA GLN A 261 -21.34 0.74 15.90
C GLN A 261 -22.71 0.58 16.60
N GLN A 262 -23.75 1.28 16.13
CA GLN A 262 -25.10 1.20 16.71
C GLN A 262 -25.87 -0.05 16.31
N MET A 263 -25.56 -0.65 15.16
CA MET A 263 -26.29 -1.83 14.67
C MET A 263 -25.82 -3.11 15.36
N ASP A 264 -26.75 -4.02 15.66
CA ASP A 264 -26.38 -5.40 16.01
C ASP A 264 -25.78 -6.14 14.79
N GLU A 265 -24.99 -7.20 15.06
CA GLU A 265 -24.31 -7.95 14.00
C GLU A 265 -25.29 -8.62 13.03
N THR A 266 -26.45 -9.07 13.52
CA THR A 266 -27.46 -9.74 12.70
C THR A 266 -28.13 -8.74 11.73
N ALA A 267 -28.49 -7.57 12.21
CA ALA A 267 -29.05 -6.51 11.36
C ALA A 267 -28.03 -6.04 10.33
N LEU A 268 -26.77 -5.92 10.71
CA LEU A 268 -25.70 -5.58 9.78
C LEU A 268 -25.47 -6.68 8.75
N ALA A 269 -25.49 -7.96 9.15
CA ALA A 269 -25.32 -9.11 8.25
C ALA A 269 -26.46 -9.19 7.21
N ARG A 270 -27.69 -8.82 7.55
CA ARG A 270 -28.80 -8.75 6.58
C ARG A 270 -28.55 -7.70 5.50
N ARG A 271 -27.80 -6.62 5.80
CA ARG A 271 -27.52 -5.52 4.85
C ARG A 271 -26.29 -5.80 3.98
N ILE A 272 -25.19 -6.25 4.58
CA ILE A 272 -23.89 -6.35 3.87
C ILE A 272 -23.34 -7.79 3.77
N GLY A 273 -24.06 -8.78 4.31
CA GLY A 273 -23.68 -10.19 4.21
C GLY A 273 -22.44 -10.55 5.05
N ALA A 274 -21.57 -11.37 4.49
CA ALA A 274 -20.39 -11.93 5.18
C ALA A 274 -19.39 -10.87 5.70
N ASP A 275 -19.41 -9.68 5.15
CA ASP A 275 -18.51 -8.58 5.57
C ASP A 275 -18.87 -8.02 6.96
N ALA A 276 -20.10 -8.27 7.45
CA ALA A 276 -20.66 -7.64 8.65
C ALA A 276 -19.83 -7.88 9.90
N ARG A 277 -19.49 -9.14 10.21
CA ARG A 277 -18.72 -9.50 11.41
C ARG A 277 -17.35 -8.82 11.44
N GLY A 278 -16.65 -8.85 10.30
CA GLY A 278 -15.34 -8.22 10.17
C GLY A 278 -15.41 -6.70 10.30
N LEU A 279 -16.41 -6.07 9.69
CA LEU A 279 -16.64 -4.65 9.77
C LEU A 279 -17.04 -4.21 11.19
N LYS A 280 -17.98 -4.93 11.83
CA LYS A 280 -18.42 -4.63 13.21
C LYS A 280 -17.25 -4.67 14.20
N ARG A 281 -16.44 -5.72 14.15
CA ARG A 281 -15.23 -5.82 14.99
C ARG A 281 -14.28 -4.63 14.81
N ARG A 282 -14.02 -4.26 13.56
CA ARG A 282 -13.17 -3.09 13.27
C ARG A 282 -13.80 -1.78 13.71
N ALA A 283 -15.11 -1.60 13.50
CA ALA A 283 -15.85 -0.41 13.96
C ALA A 283 -15.82 -0.26 15.49
N LEU A 284 -15.73 -1.36 16.23
CA LEU A 284 -15.57 -1.37 17.69
C LEU A 284 -14.09 -1.21 18.14
N GLY A 285 -13.15 -0.93 17.21
CA GLY A 285 -11.77 -0.66 17.54
C GLY A 285 -10.87 -1.91 17.61
N HIS A 286 -11.38 -3.11 17.34
CA HIS A 286 -10.57 -4.32 17.39
C HIS A 286 -9.65 -4.45 16.19
N GLY A 287 -8.35 -4.48 16.45
CA GLY A 287 -7.29 -4.61 15.45
C GLY A 287 -6.16 -5.51 15.92
N GLY A 288 -5.29 -5.90 14.98
CA GLY A 288 -4.08 -6.67 15.30
C GLY A 288 -3.03 -5.80 15.99
N THR A 289 -2.41 -6.36 17.02
CA THR A 289 -1.36 -5.70 17.81
C THR A 289 0.04 -6.18 17.46
N THR A 290 0.15 -7.34 16.83
CA THR A 290 1.44 -7.96 16.54
C THR A 290 2.08 -7.30 15.32
N LEU A 291 3.29 -6.82 15.47
CA LEU A 291 4.17 -6.43 14.38
C LEU A 291 5.05 -7.65 14.06
N HIS A 292 4.69 -8.36 12.99
CA HIS A 292 5.50 -9.49 12.55
C HIS A 292 6.66 -8.99 11.70
N ALA A 293 7.85 -9.46 12.01
CA ALA A 293 8.92 -9.53 11.04
C ALA A 293 8.48 -10.36 9.83
N GLU A 294 9.05 -10.06 8.71
CA GLU A 294 8.83 -10.55 7.35
C GLU A 294 8.10 -11.91 7.23
N ARG A 295 6.90 -11.87 6.68
CA ARG A 295 6.25 -13.08 6.15
C ARG A 295 6.73 -13.29 4.73
N LEU A 296 6.98 -14.54 4.36
CA LEU A 296 7.21 -14.87 2.96
C LEU A 296 6.09 -14.28 2.09
N PRO A 297 6.44 -13.65 0.96
CA PRO A 297 5.43 -13.13 0.05
C PRO A 297 4.52 -14.26 -0.42
N LYS A 298 3.25 -13.96 -0.67
CA LYS A 298 2.30 -14.95 -1.22
C LYS A 298 2.48 -15.17 -2.71
N SER A 299 3.06 -14.19 -3.39
CA SER A 299 3.30 -14.20 -4.84
C SER A 299 4.42 -13.25 -5.22
N VAL A 300 5.15 -13.58 -6.27
CA VAL A 300 6.02 -12.66 -7.01
C VAL A 300 5.42 -12.45 -8.39
N SER A 301 5.20 -11.19 -8.79
CA SER A 301 4.52 -10.89 -10.05
C SER A 301 5.07 -9.65 -10.73
N ARG A 302 4.96 -9.63 -12.06
CA ARG A 302 5.19 -8.45 -12.89
C ARG A 302 4.09 -8.33 -13.93
N GLU A 303 3.55 -7.13 -14.07
CA GLU A 303 2.62 -6.80 -15.16
C GLU A 303 2.95 -5.43 -15.74
N THR A 304 2.60 -5.23 -17.01
CA THR A 304 2.76 -3.94 -17.68
C THR A 304 1.53 -3.58 -18.48
N THR A 305 1.10 -2.32 -18.37
CA THR A 305 0.13 -1.73 -19.29
C THR A 305 0.90 -1.19 -20.49
N LEU A 306 0.55 -1.67 -21.66
CA LEU A 306 1.23 -1.33 -22.90
C LEU A 306 0.88 0.10 -23.32
N SER A 307 1.81 0.82 -23.96
CA SER A 307 1.59 2.19 -24.45
C SER A 307 0.50 2.24 -25.52
N ARG A 308 0.42 1.23 -26.35
CA ARG A 308 -0.65 0.96 -27.34
C ARG A 308 -1.18 -0.45 -27.16
N ASP A 309 -2.39 -0.72 -27.66
CA ASP A 309 -2.93 -2.08 -27.66
C ASP A 309 -2.24 -2.92 -28.73
N LEU A 310 -1.63 -4.03 -28.33
CA LEU A 310 -0.86 -4.91 -29.24
C LEU A 310 -1.72 -6.10 -29.70
N ARG A 311 -1.50 -6.52 -30.97
CA ARG A 311 -2.15 -7.68 -31.58
C ARG A 311 -1.15 -8.71 -32.11
N ASP A 312 0.11 -8.33 -32.21
CA ASP A 312 1.18 -9.23 -32.66
C ASP A 312 1.56 -10.19 -31.53
N PRO A 313 1.35 -11.52 -31.72
CA PRO A 313 1.70 -12.51 -30.71
C PRO A 313 3.20 -12.58 -30.45
N GLU A 314 4.06 -12.32 -31.45
CA GLU A 314 5.52 -12.38 -31.29
C GLU A 314 5.98 -11.23 -30.37
N GLU A 315 5.43 -10.02 -30.55
CA GLU A 315 5.73 -8.87 -29.72
C GLU A 315 5.25 -9.09 -28.27
N LEU A 316 4.06 -9.67 -28.11
CA LEU A 316 3.51 -10.00 -26.79
C LEU A 316 4.30 -11.11 -26.08
N GLU A 317 4.72 -12.18 -26.81
CA GLU A 317 5.60 -13.23 -26.27
C GLU A 317 6.94 -12.65 -25.80
N ALA A 318 7.52 -11.72 -26.56
CA ALA A 318 8.76 -11.06 -26.18
C ALA A 318 8.64 -10.27 -24.87
N ILE A 319 7.54 -9.52 -24.72
CA ILE A 319 7.25 -8.78 -23.49
C ILE A 319 7.02 -9.74 -22.31
N LEU A 320 6.24 -10.81 -22.53
CA LEU A 320 5.97 -11.82 -21.50
C LEU A 320 7.26 -12.50 -21.02
N PHE A 321 8.19 -12.80 -21.95
CA PHE A 321 9.50 -13.35 -21.59
C PHE A 321 10.28 -12.41 -20.66
N LEU A 322 10.32 -11.10 -20.99
CA LEU A 322 11.02 -10.12 -20.15
C LEU A 322 10.41 -10.02 -18.75
N LEU A 323 9.07 -10.09 -18.65
CA LEU A 323 8.38 -10.11 -17.37
C LEU A 323 8.70 -11.40 -16.59
N THR A 324 8.75 -12.54 -17.30
CA THR A 324 9.11 -13.84 -16.71
C THR A 324 10.52 -13.82 -16.13
N ALA A 325 11.50 -13.34 -16.88
CA ALA A 325 12.88 -13.24 -16.42
C ALA A 325 13.04 -12.34 -15.19
N ARG A 326 12.24 -11.26 -15.09
CA ARG A 326 12.22 -10.39 -13.91
C ARG A 326 11.59 -11.05 -12.69
N VAL A 327 10.53 -11.85 -12.89
CA VAL A 327 9.91 -12.62 -11.80
C VAL A 327 10.85 -13.70 -11.30
N ALA A 328 11.48 -14.44 -12.21
CA ALA A 328 12.45 -15.49 -11.87
C ALA A 328 13.67 -14.92 -11.14
N GLY A 329 14.25 -13.82 -11.64
CA GLY A 329 15.35 -13.12 -10.95
C GLY A 329 14.97 -12.71 -9.53
N GLN A 330 13.79 -12.12 -9.33
CA GLN A 330 13.32 -11.74 -7.98
C GLN A 330 13.14 -12.96 -7.07
N LEU A 331 12.63 -14.09 -7.58
CA LEU A 331 12.53 -15.32 -6.78
C LEU A 331 13.91 -15.76 -6.29
N ARG A 332 14.93 -15.72 -7.14
CA ARG A 332 16.32 -16.06 -6.77
C ARG A 332 16.91 -15.07 -5.76
N ASP A 333 16.73 -13.78 -5.98
CA ASP A 333 17.22 -12.71 -5.08
C ASP A 333 16.64 -12.86 -3.66
N GLU A 334 15.40 -13.37 -3.55
CA GLU A 334 14.70 -13.61 -2.28
C GLU A 334 14.89 -15.05 -1.75
N GLY A 335 15.63 -15.91 -2.44
CA GLY A 335 15.83 -17.31 -2.05
C GLY A 335 14.56 -18.15 -2.13
N LEU A 336 13.65 -17.81 -3.04
CA LEU A 336 12.33 -18.43 -3.16
C LEU A 336 12.20 -19.27 -4.43
N VAL A 337 11.38 -20.29 -4.36
CA VAL A 337 10.88 -21.06 -5.51
C VAL A 337 9.36 -21.02 -5.52
N GLY A 338 8.75 -21.17 -6.70
CA GLY A 338 7.29 -21.18 -6.79
C GLY A 338 6.77 -22.24 -7.75
N ARG A 339 5.54 -22.70 -7.51
CA ARG A 339 4.95 -23.83 -8.25
C ARG A 339 3.86 -23.41 -9.23
N THR A 340 3.10 -22.35 -8.95
CA THR A 340 1.97 -21.99 -9.81
C THR A 340 2.26 -20.74 -10.61
N VAL A 341 2.34 -20.90 -11.92
CA VAL A 341 2.51 -19.82 -12.89
C VAL A 341 1.13 -19.35 -13.34
N THR A 342 0.88 -18.05 -13.29
CA THR A 342 -0.39 -17.43 -13.71
C THR A 342 -0.13 -16.35 -14.74
N LEU A 343 -0.73 -16.49 -15.92
CA LEU A 343 -0.79 -15.46 -16.96
C LEU A 343 -2.00 -14.56 -16.71
N LYS A 344 -1.82 -13.26 -16.90
CA LYS A 344 -2.90 -12.24 -16.92
C LYS A 344 -2.82 -11.45 -18.22
N LEU A 345 -3.92 -11.46 -18.97
CA LEU A 345 -4.11 -10.61 -20.14
C LEU A 345 -5.32 -9.72 -19.92
N ARG A 346 -5.22 -8.43 -20.26
CA ARG A 346 -6.35 -7.53 -20.35
C ARG A 346 -6.44 -6.98 -21.76
N HIS A 347 -7.60 -7.09 -22.35
CA HIS A 347 -7.90 -6.58 -23.68
C HIS A 347 -8.22 -5.09 -23.68
N ASP A 348 -8.32 -4.52 -24.89
CA ASP A 348 -8.68 -3.11 -25.13
C ASP A 348 -10.07 -2.75 -24.59
N ASP A 349 -11.01 -3.70 -24.55
CA ASP A 349 -12.33 -3.60 -23.92
C ASP A 349 -12.31 -3.78 -22.38
N PHE A 350 -11.13 -3.77 -21.75
CA PHE A 350 -10.89 -4.00 -20.32
C PHE A 350 -11.27 -5.39 -19.80
N ARG A 351 -11.69 -6.32 -20.64
CA ARG A 351 -11.93 -7.71 -20.25
C ARG A 351 -10.60 -8.36 -19.90
N THR A 352 -10.52 -8.92 -18.69
CA THR A 352 -9.32 -9.59 -18.17
C THR A 352 -9.50 -11.10 -18.25
N VAL A 353 -8.50 -11.76 -18.82
CA VAL A 353 -8.38 -13.22 -18.87
C VAL A 353 -7.19 -13.64 -18.02
N THR A 354 -7.39 -14.63 -17.16
CA THR A 354 -6.32 -15.26 -16.37
C THR A 354 -6.27 -16.75 -16.68
N ARG A 355 -5.07 -17.31 -16.82
CA ARG A 355 -4.81 -18.75 -16.96
C ARG A 355 -3.70 -19.12 -16.00
N ARG A 356 -3.78 -20.31 -15.43
CA ARG A 356 -2.76 -20.79 -14.49
C ARG A 356 -2.39 -22.24 -14.79
N HIS A 357 -1.13 -22.55 -14.51
CA HIS A 357 -0.57 -23.89 -14.55
C HIS A 357 0.26 -24.12 -13.28
N THR A 358 0.13 -25.31 -12.68
CA THR A 358 0.90 -25.68 -11.50
C THR A 358 1.92 -26.73 -11.90
N LEU A 359 3.19 -26.41 -11.69
CA LEU A 359 4.33 -27.28 -11.94
C LEU A 359 4.41 -28.37 -10.87
N GLU A 360 4.97 -29.50 -11.21
CA GLU A 360 5.21 -30.62 -10.27
C GLU A 360 6.19 -30.21 -9.17
N LEU A 361 7.26 -29.53 -9.54
CA LEU A 361 8.29 -29.04 -8.62
C LEU A 361 8.31 -27.49 -8.59
N GLY A 362 8.73 -26.95 -7.46
CA GLY A 362 9.01 -25.53 -7.33
C GLY A 362 10.23 -25.14 -8.16
N THR A 363 10.20 -23.96 -8.79
CA THR A 363 11.28 -23.46 -9.62
C THR A 363 11.48 -21.95 -9.49
N ASP A 364 12.70 -21.52 -9.74
CA ASP A 364 13.16 -20.15 -9.91
C ASP A 364 13.87 -19.94 -11.26
N LEU A 365 13.84 -20.99 -12.11
CA LEU A 365 14.53 -20.97 -13.40
C LEU A 365 13.70 -20.28 -14.48
N ASP A 366 14.29 -19.29 -15.13
CA ASP A 366 13.67 -18.51 -16.22
C ASP A 366 13.02 -19.42 -17.27
N GLY A 367 13.71 -20.49 -17.70
CA GLY A 367 13.27 -21.40 -18.76
C GLY A 367 12.04 -22.22 -18.39
N GLU A 368 11.94 -22.72 -17.16
CA GLU A 368 10.81 -23.54 -16.71
C GLU A 368 9.56 -22.67 -16.54
N ILE A 369 9.69 -21.49 -15.92
CA ILE A 369 8.59 -20.53 -15.77
C ILE A 369 8.14 -20.03 -17.15
N TRP A 370 9.08 -19.78 -18.06
CA TRP A 370 8.79 -19.35 -19.44
C TRP A 370 8.01 -20.39 -20.23
N GLN A 371 8.40 -21.65 -20.17
CA GLN A 371 7.67 -22.74 -20.87
C GLN A 371 6.20 -22.77 -20.43
N ALA A 372 5.95 -22.72 -19.12
CA ALA A 372 4.58 -22.66 -18.60
C ALA A 372 3.83 -21.39 -19.04
N ALA A 373 4.48 -20.22 -18.93
CA ALA A 373 3.89 -18.94 -19.32
C ALA A 373 3.54 -18.88 -20.81
N ARG A 374 4.42 -19.39 -21.68
CA ARG A 374 4.23 -19.45 -23.12
C ARG A 374 3.06 -20.34 -23.50
N ALA A 375 2.98 -21.55 -22.90
CA ALA A 375 1.85 -22.46 -23.14
C ALA A 375 0.51 -21.83 -22.74
N LEU A 376 0.45 -21.15 -21.57
CA LEU A 376 -0.71 -20.41 -21.11
C LEU A 376 -1.08 -19.26 -22.06
N PHE A 377 -0.09 -18.57 -22.61
CA PHE A 377 -0.29 -17.48 -23.56
C PHE A 377 -0.87 -18.01 -24.86
N GLN A 378 -0.34 -19.07 -25.43
CA GLN A 378 -0.85 -19.71 -26.64
C GLN A 378 -2.31 -20.15 -26.45
N GLN A 379 -2.65 -20.83 -25.35
CA GLN A 379 -4.04 -21.19 -25.03
C GLN A 379 -4.98 -19.98 -24.92
N ALA A 380 -4.49 -18.87 -24.37
CA ALA A 380 -5.32 -17.66 -24.24
C ALA A 380 -5.51 -16.94 -25.60
N PHE A 381 -4.57 -17.13 -26.54
CA PHE A 381 -4.55 -16.48 -27.85
C PHE A 381 -5.18 -17.30 -28.96
N ASP A 382 -5.37 -18.63 -28.79
CA ASP A 382 -5.86 -19.56 -29.83
C ASP A 382 -7.33 -19.35 -30.24
N GLY A 383 -8.07 -18.47 -29.58
CA GLY A 383 -9.41 -18.12 -29.99
C GLY A 383 -9.42 -17.06 -31.12
N ALA A 384 -10.20 -17.28 -32.19
CA ALA A 384 -10.39 -16.30 -33.27
C ALA A 384 -10.83 -14.91 -32.77
N ARG A 385 -11.59 -14.87 -31.65
CA ARG A 385 -11.98 -13.63 -30.94
C ARG A 385 -10.80 -12.95 -30.25
N ALA A 386 -9.81 -13.68 -29.75
CA ALA A 386 -8.66 -13.10 -29.09
C ALA A 386 -7.70 -12.42 -30.07
N ARG A 387 -7.56 -12.94 -31.28
CA ARG A 387 -6.69 -12.38 -32.34
C ARG A 387 -7.18 -11.02 -32.86
N ASN A 388 -8.48 -10.77 -32.84
CA ASN A 388 -9.05 -9.50 -33.28
C ASN A 388 -9.08 -8.41 -32.20
N ARG A 389 -8.77 -8.76 -30.93
CA ARG A 389 -8.73 -7.81 -29.81
C ARG A 389 -7.30 -7.45 -29.50
N GLY A 390 -7.06 -6.16 -29.31
CA GLY A 390 -5.78 -5.68 -28.82
C GLY A 390 -5.55 -6.09 -27.35
N VAL A 391 -4.32 -6.43 -27.00
CA VAL A 391 -3.91 -6.62 -25.60
C VAL A 391 -3.43 -5.30 -25.05
N ARG A 392 -4.07 -4.85 -23.99
CA ARG A 392 -3.76 -3.61 -23.27
C ARG A 392 -2.78 -3.82 -22.10
N LEU A 393 -2.85 -4.98 -21.44
CA LEU A 393 -1.99 -5.32 -20.32
C LEU A 393 -1.64 -6.79 -20.41
N ILE A 394 -0.38 -7.09 -20.11
CA ILE A 394 0.15 -8.44 -19.98
C ILE A 394 0.93 -8.57 -18.68
N GLY A 395 0.77 -9.69 -18.00
CA GLY A 395 1.42 -9.95 -16.73
C GLY A 395 1.60 -11.42 -16.41
N ILE A 396 2.56 -11.69 -15.54
CA ILE A 396 2.85 -13.01 -15.01
C ILE A 396 2.99 -12.95 -13.49
N ALA A 397 2.50 -13.97 -12.81
CA ALA A 397 2.66 -14.16 -11.38
C ALA A 397 3.09 -15.59 -11.09
N VAL A 398 3.94 -15.75 -10.09
CA VAL A 398 4.30 -17.05 -9.50
C VAL A 398 3.81 -17.08 -8.07
N THR A 399 3.07 -18.12 -7.72
CA THR A 399 2.47 -18.35 -6.39
C THR A 399 2.79 -19.73 -5.87
N ASN A 400 2.27 -20.09 -4.69
CA ASN A 400 2.68 -21.29 -3.97
C ASN A 400 4.19 -21.29 -3.75
N LEU A 401 4.64 -20.19 -3.11
CA LEU A 401 6.04 -19.95 -2.85
C LEU A 401 6.52 -20.79 -1.66
N GLY A 402 7.77 -21.22 -1.75
CA GLY A 402 8.53 -21.87 -0.70
C GLY A 402 9.97 -21.38 -0.71
N VAL A 403 10.71 -21.66 0.36
CA VAL A 403 12.15 -21.41 0.40
C VAL A 403 12.84 -22.40 -0.56
N ALA A 404 13.80 -21.90 -1.33
CA ALA A 404 14.63 -22.75 -2.18
C ALA A 404 15.34 -23.79 -1.28
N ALA A 405 15.16 -25.07 -1.58
CA ALA A 405 15.91 -26.11 -0.88
C ALA A 405 17.41 -25.98 -1.20
N GLU A 406 18.25 -26.35 -0.25
CA GLU A 406 19.65 -26.59 -0.54
C GLU A 406 19.79 -27.59 -1.69
N ALA A 407 20.90 -27.51 -2.45
CA ALA A 407 21.10 -28.27 -3.70
C ALA A 407 20.63 -29.73 -3.57
N ASP A 408 19.70 -30.13 -4.41
CA ASP A 408 19.24 -31.51 -4.51
C ASP A 408 20.39 -32.36 -5.06
N LEU A 409 20.87 -33.31 -4.27
CA LEU A 409 21.94 -34.24 -4.67
C LEU A 409 21.56 -35.07 -5.90
N PHE A 410 20.26 -35.18 -6.20
CA PHE A 410 19.72 -35.93 -7.33
C PHE A 410 19.21 -35.02 -8.46
N GLU A 411 19.59 -33.72 -8.45
CA GLU A 411 19.18 -32.79 -9.50
C GLU A 411 19.70 -33.28 -10.87
N PRO A 412 18.84 -33.40 -11.90
CA PRO A 412 19.24 -33.78 -13.24
C PRO A 412 20.35 -32.83 -13.79
N GLU A 413 21.35 -33.39 -14.49
CA GLU A 413 22.50 -32.62 -14.98
C GLU A 413 22.08 -31.44 -15.85
N ASP A 414 21.06 -31.61 -16.71
CA ASP A 414 20.52 -30.53 -17.54
C ASP A 414 19.92 -29.38 -16.69
N ARG A 415 19.28 -29.69 -15.57
CA ARG A 415 18.73 -28.69 -14.68
C ARG A 415 19.84 -27.93 -13.96
N ARG A 416 20.86 -28.64 -13.50
CA ARG A 416 22.06 -28.04 -12.90
C ARG A 416 22.77 -27.08 -13.90
N ARG A 417 22.99 -27.49 -15.14
CA ARG A 417 23.58 -26.63 -16.18
C ARG A 417 22.75 -25.37 -16.45
N ARG A 418 21.41 -25.49 -16.46
CA ARG A 418 20.52 -24.33 -16.61
C ARG A 418 20.63 -23.39 -15.42
N ARG A 419 20.76 -23.93 -14.20
CA ARG A 419 20.97 -23.12 -12.99
C ARG A 419 22.29 -22.36 -13.03
N GLU A 420 23.37 -23.01 -13.42
CA GLU A 420 24.68 -22.40 -13.57
C GLU A 420 24.68 -21.29 -14.64
N LEU A 421 24.06 -21.54 -15.78
CA LEU A 421 23.87 -20.53 -16.83
C LEU A 421 23.05 -19.34 -16.33
N THR A 422 21.93 -19.58 -15.62
CA THR A 422 21.08 -18.55 -15.06
C THR A 422 21.84 -17.70 -14.06
N ALA A 423 22.62 -18.31 -13.16
CA ALA A 423 23.46 -17.60 -12.21
C ALA A 423 24.55 -16.73 -12.90
N ALA A 424 25.13 -17.22 -14.00
CA ALA A 424 26.09 -16.43 -14.79
C ALA A 424 25.41 -15.22 -15.46
N VAL A 425 24.20 -15.40 -16.01
CA VAL A 425 23.41 -14.32 -16.60
C VAL A 425 23.01 -13.28 -15.54
N ASP A 426 22.63 -13.72 -14.35
CA ASP A 426 22.26 -12.79 -13.26
C ASP A 426 23.45 -11.93 -12.82
N LYS A 427 24.67 -12.50 -12.70
CA LYS A 427 25.89 -11.72 -12.43
C LYS A 427 26.15 -10.64 -13.48
N VAL A 428 25.89 -10.93 -14.74
CA VAL A 428 26.05 -9.95 -15.84
C VAL A 428 24.95 -8.86 -15.71
N ARG A 429 23.71 -9.26 -15.42
CA ARG A 429 22.59 -8.34 -15.24
C ARG A 429 22.76 -7.43 -14.03
N GLU A 430 23.32 -7.94 -12.93
CA GLU A 430 23.64 -7.16 -11.74
C GLU A 430 24.69 -6.08 -12.05
N LYS A 431 25.74 -6.44 -12.77
CA LYS A 431 26.84 -5.52 -13.08
C LYS A 431 26.50 -4.50 -14.16
N TYR A 432 25.77 -4.90 -15.22
CA TYR A 432 25.55 -4.10 -16.43
C TYR A 432 24.09 -3.73 -16.68
N GLY A 433 23.17 -4.10 -15.75
CA GLY A 433 21.74 -3.87 -15.85
C GLY A 433 21.00 -5.01 -16.56
N PHE A 434 19.71 -5.12 -16.28
CA PHE A 434 18.84 -6.22 -16.73
C PHE A 434 18.83 -6.42 -18.26
N SER A 435 18.99 -5.35 -19.02
CA SER A 435 18.97 -5.37 -20.50
C SER A 435 20.28 -5.79 -21.14
N ALA A 436 21.36 -5.99 -20.37
CA ALA A 436 22.67 -6.37 -20.88
C ALA A 436 22.69 -7.75 -21.56
N VAL A 437 21.86 -8.68 -21.05
CA VAL A 437 21.68 -10.00 -21.65
C VAL A 437 20.20 -10.16 -22.04
N THR A 438 19.96 -10.21 -23.35
CA THR A 438 18.63 -10.38 -23.92
C THR A 438 18.63 -11.57 -24.88
N PRO A 439 17.69 -12.52 -24.77
CA PRO A 439 17.61 -13.62 -25.74
C PRO A 439 17.39 -13.13 -27.16
N GLY A 440 18.03 -13.83 -28.12
CA GLY A 440 18.00 -13.43 -29.54
C GLY A 440 16.58 -13.37 -30.14
N ALA A 441 15.63 -14.17 -29.61
CA ALA A 441 14.24 -14.11 -30.03
C ALA A 441 13.61 -12.73 -29.83
N ILE A 442 14.03 -11.98 -28.82
CA ILE A 442 13.49 -10.63 -28.49
C ILE A 442 14.15 -9.55 -29.35
N LEU A 443 15.33 -9.76 -29.87
CA LEU A 443 16.04 -8.79 -30.73
C LEU A 443 15.34 -8.59 -32.07
N ARG A 444 14.53 -9.55 -32.52
CA ARG A 444 13.75 -9.44 -33.76
C ARG A 444 12.62 -8.42 -33.67
N THR A 445 12.01 -8.26 -32.48
CA THR A 445 10.91 -7.30 -32.25
C THR A 445 11.42 -5.86 -32.16
N ARG A 446 12.62 -5.63 -31.58
CA ARG A 446 13.23 -4.28 -31.47
C ARG A 446 13.66 -3.68 -32.79
N ARG A 447 13.92 -4.50 -33.85
CA ARG A 447 14.30 -4.01 -35.18
C ARG A 447 13.12 -3.50 -36.01
N ARG A 448 11.87 -3.79 -35.66
CA ARG A 448 10.67 -3.30 -36.36
C ARG A 448 10.17 -1.91 -35.91
N ASP A 449 10.72 -1.39 -34.82
CA ASP A 449 10.36 -0.06 -34.27
C ASP A 449 11.44 1.02 -34.52
N ARG A 450 12.42 0.76 -35.41
CA ARG A 450 13.39 1.74 -35.93
C ARG A 450 13.11 2.15 -37.34
#